data_125cf89b88ddd8a06394ecea5cf7cd90
#
_entry.id   125cf89b88ddd8a06394ecea5cf7cd90
#
_cell.length_a   1.000
_cell.length_b   1.000
_cell.length_c   1.000
_cell.angle_alpha   90.00
_cell.angle_beta   90.00
_cell.angle_gamma   90.00
#
_symmetry.space_group_name_H-M   'P 1'
#
loop_
_entity.id
_entity.type
_entity.pdbx_description
1 polymer ?
#
loop_
_entity_poly.entity_id
_entity_poly.type
_entity_poly.pdbx_seq_one_letter_code
_entity_poly.pdbx_strand_id
1 'polypeptide(L)'
;MSARLKPTTSREPRLPPLRVHVSRDPNETLVLFRNITMARKASLAKNALATAAVLFAIYVIFNIFHGPTATSKLGSALPLGTGESYSISLNSMKNLQNSAGNPVRIYLYDLPTRFTYGVIQHHSLARGGKPVDDLTKLNYPGHQHMAEWHLFKDLLRPNSERTGSAVVRVSDPDDAELFYVPFFSSLSLNVNPSRPAAEPGLDPVRPAYNDEETQEALVEWLEAQEYWKRNDGRDHVIIASDPNALYRVIDSVKKSVLLVSDFGRLRRDQGSLVKDVILPYSHRVNIYQGDIGVENRNTLLFFMGARYRKEGGKVRDLLFQILGNEDDVTIKHGVQSRESRRAASHGMHSSKFCLNPAGDTPSACRLFDSIVSLCVPVIISDDIELPFEDVIDYRKIAIFVETTVALKPGFLVSMLRAITTERILEYQKELKEVKHYFDYGSGTVNEIWRQVAQKLPLIKLMINRDKRFVKRNLTEPDCSCLCSNQTGILTSY
;
A
#
# COMPACT_ATOMS: atom_id res chain seq x y z
N MET A 1 38.27 -30.70 -48.59
CA MET A 1 37.29 -30.79 -49.70
C MET A 1 35.99 -30.25 -49.19
N SER A 2 35.59 -29.14 -49.79
CA SER A 2 34.45 -28.26 -49.40
C SER A 2 33.18 -28.70 -50.12
N ALA A 3 32.03 -28.68 -49.45
CA ALA A 3 30.76 -28.67 -50.14
C ALA A 3 29.79 -27.80 -49.37
N ARG A 4 29.53 -26.58 -49.90
CA ARG A 4 28.45 -25.65 -49.50
C ARG A 4 27.14 -26.14 -50.11
N LEU A 5 26.10 -26.23 -49.29
CA LEU A 5 24.71 -26.32 -49.75
C LEU A 5 24.05 -24.94 -49.71
N LYS A 6 23.45 -24.51 -50.81
CA LYS A 6 22.66 -23.31 -50.99
C LYS A 6 21.20 -23.56 -50.58
N PRO A 7 20.48 -22.60 -50.03
CA PRO A 7 19.04 -22.72 -49.81
C PRO A 7 18.24 -22.32 -51.05
N THR A 8 17.24 -23.14 -51.40
CA THR A 8 16.24 -22.92 -52.42
C THR A 8 15.17 -21.97 -51.98
N THR A 9 14.95 -20.92 -52.79
CA THR A 9 13.87 -19.94 -52.63
C THR A 9 12.63 -20.44 -53.38
N SER A 10 11.50 -20.64 -52.66
CA SER A 10 10.16 -20.78 -53.24
C SER A 10 9.54 -19.41 -53.49
N ARG A 11 9.16 -19.13 -54.72
CA ARG A 11 8.45 -17.92 -55.14
C ARG A 11 6.93 -18.14 -54.95
N GLU A 12 6.29 -17.26 -54.18
CA GLU A 12 4.84 -17.05 -54.22
C GLU A 12 4.41 -16.12 -55.36
N PRO A 13 3.23 -16.32 -55.98
CA PRO A 13 2.76 -15.50 -57.11
C PRO A 13 2.21 -14.14 -56.62
N ARG A 14 2.71 -13.07 -57.24
CA ARG A 14 2.21 -11.71 -57.02
C ARG A 14 0.93 -11.47 -57.83
N LEU A 15 -0.14 -11.05 -57.16
CA LEU A 15 -1.33 -10.47 -57.75
C LEU A 15 -1.03 -9.04 -58.29
N PRO A 16 -1.67 -8.62 -59.40
CA PRO A 16 -1.42 -7.31 -59.99
C PRO A 16 -2.07 -6.19 -59.15
N PRO A 17 -1.50 -4.97 -59.16
CA PRO A 17 -2.04 -3.84 -58.38
C PRO A 17 -3.33 -3.27 -59.02
N LEU A 18 -4.39 -3.16 -58.23
CA LEU A 18 -5.61 -2.41 -58.54
C LEU A 18 -5.24 -0.92 -58.60
N ARG A 19 -5.34 -0.32 -59.80
CA ARG A 19 -5.29 1.11 -59.99
C ARG A 19 -6.60 1.73 -59.55
N VAL A 20 -6.62 2.38 -58.41
CA VAL A 20 -7.70 3.29 -58.00
C VAL A 20 -7.42 4.66 -58.61
N HIS A 21 -8.31 5.13 -59.49
CA HIS A 21 -8.31 6.50 -59.97
C HIS A 21 -8.76 7.40 -58.80
N VAL A 22 -7.84 8.16 -58.25
CA VAL A 22 -8.15 9.22 -57.27
C VAL A 22 -8.41 10.49 -58.04
N SER A 23 -9.67 10.96 -58.04
CA SER A 23 -10.05 12.31 -58.52
C SER A 23 -9.36 13.37 -57.65
N ARG A 24 -8.77 14.38 -58.34
CA ARG A 24 -8.03 15.47 -57.72
C ARG A 24 -8.95 16.67 -57.41
N ASP A 25 -9.96 16.52 -56.59
CA ASP A 25 -10.68 17.68 -56.07
C ASP A 25 -10.73 17.64 -54.53
N PRO A 26 -9.94 18.50 -53.84
CA PRO A 26 -9.87 18.53 -52.36
C PRO A 26 -11.18 18.89 -51.69
N ASN A 27 -12.14 19.53 -52.42
CA ASN A 27 -13.39 20.00 -51.82
C ASN A 27 -14.45 18.89 -51.73
N GLU A 28 -14.50 17.93 -52.64
CA GLU A 28 -15.45 16.80 -52.58
C GLU A 28 -15.13 15.82 -51.45
N THR A 29 -13.87 15.55 -51.18
CA THR A 29 -13.44 14.69 -50.08
C THR A 29 -13.78 15.28 -48.70
N LEU A 30 -13.69 16.59 -48.56
CA LEU A 30 -14.00 17.29 -47.29
C LEU A 30 -15.49 17.24 -46.95
N VAL A 31 -16.35 17.37 -47.95
CA VAL A 31 -17.82 17.31 -47.80
C VAL A 31 -18.29 15.90 -47.45
N LEU A 32 -17.68 14.87 -48.05
CA LEU A 32 -18.01 13.46 -47.74
C LEU A 32 -17.62 13.07 -46.30
N PHE A 33 -16.43 13.48 -45.84
CA PHE A 33 -15.98 13.24 -44.46
C PHE A 33 -16.85 14.00 -43.44
N ARG A 34 -17.28 15.20 -43.74
CA ARG A 34 -18.13 16.02 -42.86
C ARG A 34 -19.53 15.41 -42.73
N ASN A 35 -20.10 14.86 -43.79
CA ASN A 35 -21.41 14.22 -43.77
C ASN A 35 -21.39 12.84 -43.05
N ILE A 36 -20.33 12.05 -43.18
CA ILE A 36 -20.16 10.77 -42.48
C ILE A 36 -19.96 11.01 -40.96
N THR A 37 -19.22 12.04 -40.55
CA THR A 37 -19.03 12.38 -39.12
C THR A 37 -20.29 12.95 -38.50
N MET A 38 -21.11 13.73 -39.24
CA MET A 38 -22.41 14.20 -38.73
C MET A 38 -23.43 13.08 -38.59
N ALA A 39 -23.50 12.14 -39.54
CA ALA A 39 -24.39 10.98 -39.46
C ALA A 39 -24.03 10.04 -38.30
N ARG A 40 -22.72 9.81 -38.04
CA ARG A 40 -22.28 9.03 -36.89
C ARG A 40 -22.58 9.70 -35.55
N LYS A 41 -22.42 11.02 -35.42
CA LYS A 41 -22.78 11.78 -34.21
C LYS A 41 -24.28 11.76 -33.95
N ALA A 42 -25.13 11.84 -34.98
CA ALA A 42 -26.59 11.78 -34.85
C ALA A 42 -27.07 10.38 -34.44
N SER A 43 -26.43 9.32 -34.93
CA SER A 43 -26.74 7.92 -34.53
C SER A 43 -26.31 7.63 -33.08
N LEU A 44 -25.13 8.09 -32.64
CA LEU A 44 -24.65 7.96 -31.27
C LEU A 44 -25.55 8.73 -30.28
N ALA A 45 -26.02 9.93 -30.65
CA ALA A 45 -26.94 10.69 -29.81
C ALA A 45 -28.30 10.02 -29.66
N LYS A 46 -28.85 9.43 -30.72
CA LYS A 46 -30.11 8.69 -30.66
C LYS A 46 -30.01 7.43 -29.80
N ASN A 47 -28.91 6.69 -29.92
CA ASN A 47 -28.68 5.51 -29.08
C ASN A 47 -28.47 5.88 -27.60
N ALA A 48 -27.76 6.96 -27.28
CA ALA A 48 -27.58 7.46 -25.92
C ALA A 48 -28.92 7.89 -25.30
N LEU A 49 -29.80 8.56 -26.09
CA LEU A 49 -31.12 8.97 -25.61
C LEU A 49 -32.04 7.76 -25.34
N ALA A 50 -31.98 6.75 -26.20
CA ALA A 50 -32.75 5.50 -26.02
C ALA A 50 -32.29 4.73 -24.79
N THR A 51 -30.98 4.66 -24.56
CA THR A 51 -30.41 4.02 -23.36
C THR A 51 -30.79 4.76 -22.09
N ALA A 52 -30.74 6.07 -22.08
CA ALA A 52 -31.17 6.89 -20.95
C ALA A 52 -32.66 6.72 -20.63
N ALA A 53 -33.50 6.65 -21.63
CA ALA A 53 -34.94 6.41 -21.46
C ALA A 53 -35.24 5.01 -20.85
N VAL A 54 -34.51 3.98 -21.28
CA VAL A 54 -34.64 2.63 -20.70
C VAL A 54 -34.17 2.60 -19.24
N LEU A 55 -33.05 3.22 -18.92
CA LEU A 55 -32.57 3.30 -17.54
C LEU A 55 -33.51 4.09 -16.63
N PHE A 56 -34.11 5.16 -17.13
CA PHE A 56 -35.14 5.92 -16.41
C PHE A 56 -36.40 5.11 -16.16
N ALA A 57 -36.85 4.35 -17.15
CA ALA A 57 -38.00 3.43 -16.99
C ALA A 57 -37.74 2.33 -15.94
N ILE A 58 -36.55 1.74 -15.95
CA ILE A 58 -36.11 0.78 -14.92
C ILE A 58 -36.10 1.42 -13.54
N TYR A 59 -35.57 2.65 -13.41
CA TYR A 59 -35.56 3.39 -12.16
C TYR A 59 -36.97 3.67 -11.63
N VAL A 60 -37.89 4.08 -12.48
CA VAL A 60 -39.31 4.30 -12.11
C VAL A 60 -39.96 3.03 -11.66
N ILE A 61 -39.80 1.92 -12.40
CA ILE A 61 -40.33 0.61 -12.06
C ILE A 61 -39.76 0.14 -10.70
N PHE A 62 -38.45 0.30 -10.48
CA PHE A 62 -37.83 -0.09 -9.22
C PHE A 62 -38.41 0.70 -8.04
N ASN A 63 -38.65 2.01 -8.19
CA ASN A 63 -39.26 2.85 -7.14
C ASN A 63 -40.76 2.52 -6.91
N ILE A 64 -41.48 2.06 -7.92
CA ILE A 64 -42.88 1.63 -7.76
C ILE A 64 -42.98 0.31 -6.97
N PHE A 65 -42.02 -0.61 -7.17
CA PHE A 65 -42.05 -1.93 -6.52
C PHE A 65 -41.30 -1.98 -5.19
N HIS A 66 -40.37 -1.02 -4.92
CA HIS A 66 -39.49 -1.01 -3.74
C HIS A 66 -39.51 0.30 -2.96
N GLY A 67 -40.40 1.23 -3.29
CA GLY A 67 -40.60 2.46 -2.53
C GLY A 67 -41.22 2.18 -1.15
N PRO A 68 -40.82 2.90 -0.10
CA PRO A 68 -41.37 2.70 1.22
C PRO A 68 -42.85 3.09 1.26
N THR A 69 -43.70 2.20 1.73
CA THR A 69 -45.12 2.47 2.02
C THR A 69 -45.22 3.54 3.12
N ALA A 70 -45.54 4.75 2.71
CA ALA A 70 -45.84 5.84 3.63
C ALA A 70 -47.27 5.66 4.18
N THR A 71 -47.40 5.21 5.42
CA THR A 71 -48.65 5.37 6.18
C THR A 71 -48.66 6.77 6.82
N SER A 72 -49.57 7.59 6.30
CA SER A 72 -49.90 8.94 6.88
C SER A 72 -50.55 8.80 8.24
N LYS A 73 -49.97 9.42 9.27
CA LYS A 73 -50.75 9.96 10.40
C LYS A 73 -50.36 11.43 10.65
N LEU A 74 -51.32 12.26 10.38
CA LEU A 74 -51.33 13.70 10.67
C LEU A 74 -51.55 13.90 12.18
N GLY A 75 -50.78 14.79 12.79
CA GLY A 75 -51.15 15.28 14.13
C GLY A 75 -50.00 15.86 14.97
N SER A 76 -49.97 17.19 15.04
CA SER A 76 -49.51 18.08 16.11
C SER A 76 -48.02 18.36 16.38
N ALA A 77 -47.70 19.62 16.07
CA ALA A 77 -46.88 20.60 16.82
C ALA A 77 -45.58 20.19 17.55
N LEU A 78 -44.54 20.89 17.12
CA LEU A 78 -43.17 21.12 17.64
C LEU A 78 -43.09 21.38 19.15
N PRO A 79 -41.90 21.10 19.76
CA PRO A 79 -40.92 22.18 19.91
C PRO A 79 -39.49 21.86 19.48
N LEU A 80 -38.75 22.93 19.14
CA LEU A 80 -37.32 22.98 18.91
C LEU A 80 -36.55 22.36 20.09
N GLY A 81 -35.70 21.41 19.84
CA GLY A 81 -34.77 20.81 20.79
C GLY A 81 -33.52 20.34 20.09
N THR A 82 -32.45 21.13 20.22
CA THR A 82 -31.03 20.79 20.30
C THR A 82 -30.54 19.51 19.57
N GLY A 83 -29.63 19.71 18.63
CA GLY A 83 -28.93 18.67 17.90
C GLY A 83 -28.32 17.60 18.80
N GLU A 84 -28.85 16.41 18.73
CA GLU A 84 -28.15 15.19 19.14
C GLU A 84 -27.26 14.76 18.00
N SER A 85 -25.97 15.11 18.14
CA SER A 85 -24.90 14.44 17.41
C SER A 85 -24.96 12.95 17.74
N TYR A 86 -25.06 12.11 16.73
CA TYR A 86 -24.80 10.67 16.87
C TYR A 86 -23.33 10.49 17.29
N SER A 87 -23.06 10.67 18.55
CA SER A 87 -21.86 10.14 19.19
C SER A 87 -22.06 8.64 19.30
N ILE A 88 -21.55 7.88 18.32
CA ILE A 88 -21.24 6.47 18.55
C ILE A 88 -20.32 6.50 19.75
N SER A 89 -20.86 6.05 20.88
CA SER A 89 -20.26 6.19 22.19
C SER A 89 -18.83 5.66 22.15
N LEU A 90 -17.86 6.48 22.51
CA LEU A 90 -16.48 6.06 22.83
C LEU A 90 -16.47 4.87 23.81
N ASN A 91 -17.54 4.64 24.55
CA ASN A 91 -17.74 3.48 25.43
C ASN A 91 -17.97 2.18 24.66
N SER A 92 -18.54 2.19 23.44
CA SER A 92 -18.62 0.99 22.60
C SER A 92 -17.25 0.61 22.03
N MET A 93 -16.41 1.58 21.68
CA MET A 93 -15.01 1.31 21.30
C MET A 93 -14.15 0.87 22.49
N LYS A 94 -14.35 1.46 23.67
CA LYS A 94 -13.69 0.99 24.90
C LYS A 94 -14.13 -0.41 25.31
N ASN A 95 -15.36 -0.81 25.02
CA ASN A 95 -15.83 -2.18 25.26
C ASN A 95 -15.27 -3.20 24.25
N LEU A 96 -14.91 -2.78 23.03
CA LEU A 96 -14.12 -3.60 22.09
C LEU A 96 -12.64 -3.69 22.53
N GLN A 97 -12.10 -2.68 23.17
CA GLN A 97 -10.76 -2.74 23.80
C GLN A 97 -10.75 -3.57 25.08
N ASN A 98 -11.87 -3.69 25.79
CA ASN A 98 -12.00 -4.49 27.01
C ASN A 98 -12.43 -5.94 26.79
N SER A 99 -12.70 -6.38 25.56
CA SER A 99 -12.61 -7.80 25.22
C SER A 99 -11.14 -8.16 25.06
N ALA A 100 -10.41 -8.13 26.19
CA ALA A 100 -9.11 -8.76 26.33
C ALA A 100 -9.30 -10.28 26.16
N GLY A 101 -9.54 -10.71 24.93
CA GLY A 101 -9.36 -12.09 24.51
C GLY A 101 -7.94 -12.48 24.84
N ASN A 102 -7.69 -13.75 25.14
CA ASN A 102 -6.35 -14.25 25.34
C ASN A 102 -5.44 -13.78 24.20
N PRO A 103 -4.21 -13.34 24.49
CA PRO A 103 -3.29 -12.91 23.42
C PRO A 103 -3.09 -14.04 22.42
N VAL A 104 -2.98 -13.68 21.14
CA VAL A 104 -2.79 -14.64 20.05
C VAL A 104 -1.42 -15.29 20.17
N ARG A 105 -1.39 -16.62 20.13
CA ARG A 105 -0.15 -17.38 20.21
C ARG A 105 0.55 -17.39 18.87
N ILE A 106 1.79 -16.86 18.84
CA ILE A 106 2.60 -16.77 17.64
C ILE A 106 3.91 -17.55 17.80
N TYR A 107 4.22 -18.38 16.82
CA TYR A 107 5.50 -19.08 16.75
C TYR A 107 6.45 -18.28 15.85
N LEU A 108 7.66 -18.02 16.34
CA LEU A 108 8.74 -17.43 15.57
C LEU A 108 9.56 -18.54 14.93
N TYR A 109 9.56 -18.66 13.60
CA TYR A 109 10.41 -19.61 12.90
C TYR A 109 11.88 -19.36 13.16
N ASP A 110 12.63 -20.43 13.40
CA ASP A 110 14.08 -20.43 13.42
C ASP A 110 14.61 -20.60 11.98
N LEU A 111 14.54 -19.52 11.22
CA LEU A 111 15.04 -19.49 9.84
C LEU A 111 16.57 -19.56 9.81
N PRO A 112 17.16 -20.24 8.80
CA PRO A 112 18.59 -20.14 8.54
C PRO A 112 19.06 -18.67 8.51
N THR A 113 20.21 -18.41 9.13
CA THR A 113 20.74 -17.03 9.31
C THR A 113 20.88 -16.25 8.01
N ARG A 114 20.99 -16.94 6.86
CA ARG A 114 21.03 -16.32 5.53
C ARG A 114 19.82 -15.43 5.24
N PHE A 115 18.68 -15.66 5.90
CA PHE A 115 17.44 -14.88 5.71
C PHE A 115 17.33 -13.68 6.69
N THR A 116 18.15 -13.64 7.71
CA THR A 116 18.12 -12.63 8.77
C THR A 116 19.47 -11.90 8.89
N TYR A 117 20.28 -12.27 9.87
CA TYR A 117 21.57 -11.66 10.13
C TYR A 117 22.56 -11.79 8.96
N GLY A 118 22.46 -12.85 8.14
CA GLY A 118 23.25 -13.01 6.91
C GLY A 118 22.96 -11.90 5.90
N VAL A 119 21.70 -11.46 5.76
CA VAL A 119 21.32 -10.32 4.91
C VAL A 119 22.00 -9.04 5.41
N ILE A 120 22.02 -8.81 6.74
CA ILE A 120 22.72 -7.65 7.34
C ILE A 120 24.22 -7.70 7.03
N GLN A 121 24.84 -8.89 7.15
CA GLN A 121 26.26 -9.05 6.82
C GLN A 121 26.55 -8.75 5.36
N HIS A 122 25.76 -9.30 4.43
CA HIS A 122 25.91 -9.02 3.00
C HIS A 122 25.72 -7.54 2.68
N HIS A 123 24.73 -6.87 3.31
CA HIS A 123 24.53 -5.44 3.17
C HIS A 123 25.76 -4.64 3.66
N SER A 124 26.37 -5.03 4.77
CA SER A 124 27.60 -4.41 5.30
C SER A 124 28.77 -4.62 4.36
N LEU A 125 29.01 -5.87 3.93
CA LEU A 125 30.09 -6.25 3.01
C LEU A 125 30.01 -5.49 1.67
N ALA A 126 28.82 -5.36 1.10
CA ALA A 126 28.60 -4.62 -0.13
C ALA A 126 28.95 -3.13 -0.04
N ARG A 127 29.09 -2.60 1.17
CA ARG A 127 29.47 -1.21 1.48
C ARG A 127 30.84 -1.07 2.11
N GLY A 128 31.71 -2.09 1.94
CA GLY A 128 33.09 -2.05 2.44
C GLY A 128 33.27 -2.46 3.92
N GLY A 129 32.21 -2.98 4.55
CA GLY A 129 32.31 -3.57 5.90
C GLY A 129 33.18 -4.82 5.91
N LYS A 130 33.58 -5.25 7.13
CA LYS A 130 34.35 -6.49 7.33
C LYS A 130 33.42 -7.63 7.73
N PRO A 131 33.77 -8.89 7.40
CA PRO A 131 33.10 -10.07 7.95
C PRO A 131 33.14 -10.05 9.49
N VAL A 132 32.08 -10.52 10.11
CA VAL A 132 31.94 -10.63 11.57
C VAL A 132 31.62 -12.07 11.90
N ASP A 133 32.32 -12.66 12.87
CA ASP A 133 32.13 -14.06 13.28
C ASP A 133 30.78 -14.25 14.00
N ASP A 134 30.44 -13.33 14.90
CA ASP A 134 29.16 -13.33 15.60
C ASP A 134 28.18 -12.38 14.93
N LEU A 135 27.34 -12.94 14.05
CA LEU A 135 26.36 -12.17 13.27
C LEU A 135 25.32 -11.44 14.15
N THR A 136 25.07 -11.90 15.37
CA THR A 136 24.07 -11.29 16.27
C THR A 136 24.49 -9.92 16.77
N LYS A 137 25.80 -9.60 16.68
CA LYS A 137 26.37 -8.27 17.00
C LYS A 137 26.22 -7.25 15.87
N LEU A 138 25.76 -7.68 14.70
CA LEU A 138 25.56 -6.76 13.60
C LEU A 138 24.36 -5.85 13.87
N ASN A 139 24.56 -4.56 13.59
CA ASN A 139 23.47 -3.58 13.66
C ASN A 139 22.68 -3.57 12.35
N TYR A 140 21.37 -3.64 12.49
CA TYR A 140 20.49 -3.48 11.34
C TYR A 140 20.64 -2.05 10.76
N PRO A 141 20.86 -1.89 9.44
CA PRO A 141 21.08 -0.58 8.84
C PRO A 141 19.81 0.27 8.88
N GLY A 142 19.92 1.50 9.38
CA GLY A 142 18.78 2.41 9.48
C GLY A 142 18.28 2.87 8.10
N HIS A 143 17.05 2.47 7.75
CA HIS A 143 16.31 2.92 6.55
C HIS A 143 14.81 3.02 6.84
N GLN A 144 14.00 3.37 5.85
CA GLN A 144 12.57 3.60 6.06
C GLN A 144 11.74 2.32 6.26
N HIS A 145 12.25 1.16 5.91
CA HIS A 145 11.56 -0.15 5.96
C HIS A 145 12.06 -1.01 7.13
N MET A 146 12.17 -0.42 8.33
CA MET A 146 12.71 -1.11 9.50
C MET A 146 11.69 -1.98 10.25
N ALA A 147 10.45 -2.07 9.78
CA ALA A 147 9.41 -2.87 10.44
C ALA A 147 9.86 -4.32 10.69
N GLU A 148 10.52 -4.95 9.70
CA GLU A 148 11.01 -6.32 9.79
C GLU A 148 11.99 -6.53 10.96
N TRP A 149 12.88 -5.54 11.20
CA TRP A 149 13.79 -5.57 12.33
C TRP A 149 13.07 -5.38 13.67
N HIS A 150 12.18 -4.39 13.75
CA HIS A 150 11.50 -4.08 15.00
C HIS A 150 10.58 -5.21 15.46
N LEU A 151 9.82 -5.82 14.56
CA LEU A 151 8.94 -6.95 14.89
C LEU A 151 9.75 -8.21 15.23
N PHE A 152 10.84 -8.49 14.51
CA PHE A 152 11.73 -9.59 14.82
C PHE A 152 12.36 -9.42 16.21
N LYS A 153 12.91 -8.24 16.52
CA LYS A 153 13.51 -7.94 17.82
C LYS A 153 12.50 -7.98 18.95
N ASP A 154 11.27 -7.55 18.69
CA ASP A 154 10.20 -7.64 19.69
C ASP A 154 9.88 -9.09 20.05
N LEU A 155 9.73 -9.98 19.06
CA LEU A 155 9.47 -11.40 19.30
C LEU A 155 10.65 -12.14 19.96
N LEU A 156 11.89 -11.62 19.86
CA LEU A 156 13.04 -12.20 20.58
C LEU A 156 13.06 -11.84 22.07
N ARG A 157 12.33 -10.79 22.50
CA ARG A 157 12.24 -10.40 23.91
C ARG A 157 11.37 -11.42 24.68
N PRO A 158 11.66 -11.66 25.97
CA PRO A 158 10.78 -12.42 26.85
C PRO A 158 9.35 -11.86 26.85
N ASN A 159 8.34 -12.72 26.92
CA ASN A 159 6.94 -12.28 26.97
C ASN A 159 6.66 -11.34 28.16
N SER A 160 7.35 -11.51 29.28
CA SER A 160 7.26 -10.64 30.46
C SER A 160 7.64 -9.18 30.20
N GLU A 161 8.48 -8.92 29.20
CA GLU A 161 8.91 -7.57 28.82
C GLU A 161 8.02 -6.95 27.73
N ARG A 162 7.11 -7.73 27.12
CA ARG A 162 6.24 -7.31 26.01
C ARG A 162 4.87 -6.88 26.52
N THR A 163 4.89 -5.93 27.47
CA THR A 163 3.69 -5.43 28.12
C THR A 163 2.71 -4.81 27.11
N GLY A 164 1.44 -5.21 27.19
CA GLY A 164 0.39 -4.69 26.31
C GLY A 164 0.40 -5.25 24.89
N SER A 165 1.27 -6.24 24.57
CA SER A 165 1.25 -6.90 23.26
C SER A 165 0.01 -7.78 23.12
N ALA A 166 -0.64 -7.69 21.96
CA ALA A 166 -1.79 -8.53 21.60
C ALA A 166 -1.38 -9.95 21.19
N VAL A 167 -0.07 -10.22 21.11
CA VAL A 167 0.46 -11.55 20.77
C VAL A 167 1.45 -12.04 21.84
N VAL A 168 1.46 -13.35 22.08
CA VAL A 168 2.41 -14.02 22.96
C VAL A 168 3.22 -15.04 22.15
N ARG A 169 4.55 -14.98 22.28
CA ARG A 169 5.42 -15.96 21.62
C ARG A 169 5.32 -17.30 22.33
N VAL A 170 5.12 -18.37 21.55
CA VAL A 170 5.16 -19.76 22.00
C VAL A 170 6.43 -20.45 21.48
N SER A 171 6.92 -21.45 22.24
CA SER A 171 8.10 -22.24 21.87
C SER A 171 7.72 -23.50 21.10
N ASP A 172 6.52 -24.04 21.36
CA ASP A 172 5.98 -25.19 20.65
C ASP A 172 5.14 -24.70 19.46
N PRO A 173 5.48 -25.10 18.23
CA PRO A 173 4.71 -24.73 17.05
C PRO A 173 3.29 -25.32 17.04
N ASP A 174 3.02 -26.41 17.77
CA ASP A 174 1.66 -26.96 17.89
C ASP A 174 0.72 -26.07 18.71
N ASP A 175 1.26 -25.28 19.63
CA ASP A 175 0.51 -24.29 20.39
C ASP A 175 0.20 -23.02 19.59
N ALA A 176 0.82 -22.83 18.43
CA ALA A 176 0.71 -21.60 17.68
C ALA A 176 -0.60 -21.47 16.90
N GLU A 177 -1.13 -20.26 16.89
CA GLU A 177 -2.24 -19.84 16.03
C GLU A 177 -1.77 -19.12 14.79
N LEU A 178 -0.59 -18.47 14.86
CA LEU A 178 0.09 -17.82 13.76
C LEU A 178 1.58 -18.15 13.77
N PHE A 179 2.21 -18.07 12.60
CA PHE A 179 3.64 -18.33 12.37
C PHE A 179 4.31 -17.09 11.78
N TYR A 180 5.26 -16.52 12.50
CA TYR A 180 6.01 -15.37 11.99
C TYR A 180 7.26 -15.83 11.23
N VAL A 181 7.41 -15.36 10.00
CA VAL A 181 8.54 -15.66 9.11
C VAL A 181 9.52 -14.48 9.14
N PRO A 182 10.64 -14.60 9.85
CA PRO A 182 11.56 -13.48 10.06
C PRO A 182 12.52 -13.25 8.89
N PHE A 183 12.02 -13.07 7.68
CA PHE A 183 12.85 -12.73 6.52
C PHE A 183 12.99 -11.22 6.38
N PHE A 184 14.24 -10.71 6.28
CA PHE A 184 14.52 -9.30 6.06
C PHE A 184 14.40 -8.94 4.59
N SER A 185 13.20 -9.04 4.07
CA SER A 185 12.87 -8.94 2.65
C SER A 185 13.19 -7.56 2.06
N SER A 186 12.92 -6.50 2.81
CA SER A 186 13.19 -5.13 2.37
C SER A 186 14.68 -4.80 2.40
N LEU A 187 15.42 -5.38 3.35
CA LEU A 187 16.88 -5.23 3.39
C LEU A 187 17.53 -6.07 2.29
N SER A 188 17.04 -7.30 2.04
CA SER A 188 17.49 -8.19 0.99
C SER A 188 17.48 -7.51 -0.38
N LEU A 189 16.36 -6.89 -0.74
CA LEU A 189 16.21 -6.10 -1.96
C LEU A 189 17.26 -4.98 -2.08
N ASN A 190 17.72 -4.43 -0.94
CA ASN A 190 18.62 -3.28 -0.87
C ASN A 190 20.08 -3.63 -0.50
N VAL A 191 20.45 -4.92 -0.53
CA VAL A 191 21.83 -5.35 -0.24
C VAL A 191 22.80 -4.76 -1.24
N ASN A 192 22.53 -4.90 -2.53
CA ASN A 192 23.40 -4.37 -3.58
C ASN A 192 23.20 -2.86 -3.74
N PRO A 193 24.27 -2.03 -3.66
CA PRO A 193 24.14 -0.60 -3.88
C PRO A 193 23.72 -0.33 -5.35
N SER A 194 22.79 0.61 -5.52
CA SER A 194 22.28 1.03 -6.85
C SER A 194 23.37 1.59 -7.78
N ARG A 195 24.52 1.98 -7.24
CA ARG A 195 25.73 2.35 -7.97
C ARG A 195 26.89 1.63 -7.30
N PRO A 196 27.56 0.67 -8.01
CA PRO A 196 28.82 0.14 -7.53
C PRO A 196 29.78 1.31 -7.34
N ALA A 197 30.50 1.34 -6.22
CA ALA A 197 31.61 2.26 -6.05
C ALA A 197 32.60 1.94 -7.19
N ALA A 198 32.65 2.82 -8.19
CA ALA A 198 33.62 2.72 -9.25
C ALA A 198 34.98 3.17 -8.68
N GLU A 199 35.69 2.26 -8.05
CA GLU A 199 37.14 2.37 -7.95
C GLU A 199 37.71 1.66 -9.17
N PRO A 200 38.40 2.37 -10.08
CA PRO A 200 39.05 1.76 -11.23
C PRO A 200 40.17 0.84 -10.73
N GLY A 201 40.03 -0.46 -10.88
CA GLY A 201 41.12 -1.41 -10.69
C GLY A 201 40.87 -2.53 -9.66
N LEU A 202 39.73 -2.66 -9.04
CA LEU A 202 39.40 -3.82 -8.23
C LEU A 202 38.40 -4.70 -8.99
N ASP A 203 38.85 -5.90 -9.33
CA ASP A 203 37.98 -6.96 -9.86
C ASP A 203 36.80 -7.20 -8.91
N PRO A 204 35.57 -7.36 -9.41
CA PRO A 204 34.42 -7.73 -8.60
C PRO A 204 34.48 -9.23 -8.22
N VAL A 205 35.39 -9.60 -7.33
CA VAL A 205 35.57 -10.99 -6.87
C VAL A 205 34.66 -11.32 -5.68
N ARG A 206 33.61 -10.58 -5.45
CA ARG A 206 32.57 -11.00 -4.50
C ARG A 206 31.36 -11.44 -5.28
N PRO A 207 30.80 -12.66 -5.03
CA PRO A 207 29.52 -13.00 -5.59
C PRO A 207 28.54 -11.91 -5.17
N ALA A 208 27.98 -11.20 -6.15
CA ALA A 208 26.92 -10.23 -5.91
C ALA A 208 25.82 -10.97 -5.15
N TYR A 209 25.33 -10.39 -4.07
CA TYR A 209 24.18 -10.95 -3.36
C TYR A 209 23.01 -11.05 -4.34
N ASN A 210 22.36 -12.22 -4.39
CA ASN A 210 21.20 -12.44 -5.26
C ASN A 210 19.92 -12.47 -4.43
N ASP A 211 19.14 -11.40 -4.54
CA ASP A 211 17.87 -11.27 -3.83
C ASP A 211 16.82 -12.25 -4.37
N GLU A 212 16.76 -12.48 -5.70
CA GLU A 212 15.80 -13.41 -6.32
C GLU A 212 16.03 -14.85 -5.84
N GLU A 213 17.28 -15.33 -5.88
CA GLU A 213 17.63 -16.65 -5.38
C GLU A 213 17.33 -16.79 -3.87
N THR A 214 17.51 -15.71 -3.11
CA THR A 214 17.20 -15.73 -1.67
C THR A 214 15.70 -15.83 -1.45
N GLN A 215 14.87 -15.13 -2.24
CA GLN A 215 13.42 -15.24 -2.19
C GLN A 215 12.92 -16.63 -2.57
N GLU A 216 13.46 -17.21 -3.66
CA GLU A 216 13.14 -18.58 -4.10
C GLU A 216 13.52 -19.62 -3.04
N ALA A 217 14.71 -19.50 -2.46
CA ALA A 217 15.17 -20.38 -1.39
C ALA A 217 14.33 -20.24 -0.09
N LEU A 218 13.74 -19.07 0.18
CA LEU A 218 12.79 -18.90 1.27
C LEU A 218 11.52 -19.71 1.04
N VAL A 219 10.95 -19.63 -0.17
CA VAL A 219 9.73 -20.38 -0.51
C VAL A 219 9.99 -21.89 -0.46
N GLU A 220 11.10 -22.35 -1.03
CA GLU A 220 11.50 -23.76 -0.95
C GLU A 220 11.61 -24.24 0.51
N TRP A 221 12.20 -23.40 1.37
CA TRP A 221 12.30 -23.71 2.80
C TRP A 221 10.93 -23.78 3.48
N LEU A 222 10.04 -22.81 3.19
CA LEU A 222 8.68 -22.77 3.75
C LEU A 222 7.85 -23.96 3.29
N GLU A 223 7.90 -24.30 2.01
CA GLU A 223 7.18 -25.44 1.42
C GLU A 223 7.66 -26.79 1.98
N ALA A 224 8.86 -26.86 2.53
CA ALA A 224 9.34 -28.03 3.23
C ALA A 224 8.70 -28.18 4.63
N GLN A 225 8.24 -27.08 5.26
CA GLN A 225 7.70 -27.10 6.63
C GLN A 225 6.30 -27.71 6.70
N GLU A 226 6.05 -28.54 7.73
CA GLU A 226 4.75 -29.16 7.97
C GLU A 226 3.66 -28.11 8.24
N TYR A 227 3.94 -27.13 9.06
CA TYR A 227 2.99 -26.08 9.45
C TYR A 227 2.62 -25.18 8.27
N TRP A 228 3.53 -24.97 7.32
CA TRP A 228 3.20 -24.28 6.05
C TRP A 228 2.19 -25.09 5.23
N LYS A 229 2.49 -26.39 5.04
CA LYS A 229 1.63 -27.30 4.25
C LYS A 229 0.25 -27.45 4.88
N ARG A 230 0.16 -27.48 6.22
CA ARG A 230 -1.08 -27.69 6.97
C ARG A 230 -2.21 -26.74 6.58
N ASN A 231 -1.89 -25.47 6.31
CA ASN A 231 -2.85 -24.42 6.01
C ASN A 231 -2.48 -23.62 4.75
N ASP A 232 -1.56 -24.14 3.92
CA ASP A 232 -1.13 -23.52 2.68
C ASP A 232 -0.64 -22.06 2.91
N GLY A 233 0.13 -21.87 3.99
CA GLY A 233 0.70 -20.60 4.43
C GLY A 233 -0.28 -19.57 4.99
N ARG A 234 -1.59 -19.84 5.09
CA ARG A 234 -2.61 -18.82 5.48
C ARG A 234 -2.44 -18.27 6.89
N ASP A 235 -1.93 -19.05 7.80
CA ASP A 235 -1.62 -18.70 9.19
C ASP A 235 -0.19 -18.16 9.38
N HIS A 236 0.50 -17.87 8.27
CA HIS A 236 1.84 -17.29 8.31
C HIS A 236 1.79 -15.79 8.13
N VAL A 237 2.66 -15.08 8.85
CA VAL A 237 2.82 -13.63 8.81
C VAL A 237 4.18 -13.31 8.18
N ILE A 238 4.17 -12.59 7.07
CA ILE A 238 5.36 -12.26 6.28
C ILE A 238 5.42 -10.75 6.06
N ILE A 239 6.58 -10.15 6.25
CA ILE A 239 6.77 -8.72 6.03
C ILE A 239 7.34 -8.45 4.64
N ALA A 240 6.71 -7.49 3.94
CA ALA A 240 7.14 -6.91 2.69
C ALA A 240 6.95 -5.38 2.74
N SER A 241 7.66 -4.71 3.67
CA SER A 241 7.47 -3.28 3.90
C SER A 241 8.06 -2.38 2.80
N ASP A 242 9.04 -2.84 2.02
CA ASP A 242 9.35 -2.21 0.74
C ASP A 242 8.33 -2.73 -0.29
N PRO A 243 7.61 -1.85 -1.02
CA PRO A 243 6.59 -2.30 -1.99
C PRO A 243 7.13 -3.21 -3.10
N ASN A 244 8.43 -3.22 -3.33
CA ASN A 244 9.08 -4.12 -4.30
C ASN A 244 9.67 -5.37 -3.64
N ALA A 245 9.57 -5.54 -2.32
CA ALA A 245 10.04 -6.76 -1.67
C ALA A 245 9.18 -7.97 -2.08
N LEU A 246 9.79 -9.14 -2.10
CA LEU A 246 9.14 -10.41 -2.47
C LEU A 246 8.56 -10.47 -3.90
N TYR A 247 8.92 -9.52 -4.78
CA TYR A 247 8.33 -9.42 -6.12
C TYR A 247 8.44 -10.71 -6.95
N ARG A 248 9.49 -11.48 -6.72
CA ARG A 248 9.75 -12.75 -7.42
C ARG A 248 8.81 -13.87 -6.97
N VAL A 249 8.44 -13.89 -5.68
CA VAL A 249 7.73 -15.00 -5.05
C VAL A 249 6.37 -14.63 -4.48
N ILE A 250 5.88 -13.42 -4.74
CA ILE A 250 4.65 -12.92 -4.16
C ILE A 250 3.45 -13.84 -4.42
N ASP A 251 3.37 -14.49 -5.57
CA ASP A 251 2.30 -15.43 -5.90
C ASP A 251 2.33 -16.71 -5.05
N SER A 252 3.52 -17.14 -4.59
CA SER A 252 3.67 -18.28 -3.68
C SER A 252 3.27 -17.97 -2.25
N VAL A 253 3.45 -16.71 -1.82
CA VAL A 253 3.19 -16.28 -0.43
C VAL A 253 1.90 -15.45 -0.26
N LYS A 254 1.17 -15.14 -1.33
CA LYS A 254 -0.01 -14.26 -1.29
C LYS A 254 -1.17 -14.73 -0.41
N LYS A 255 -1.20 -16.00 -0.04
CA LYS A 255 -2.19 -16.54 0.90
C LYS A 255 -1.89 -16.21 2.35
N SER A 256 -0.65 -15.90 2.67
CA SER A 256 -0.20 -15.49 4.00
C SER A 256 -0.72 -14.09 4.36
N VAL A 257 -0.66 -13.76 5.63
CA VAL A 257 -0.88 -12.39 6.12
C VAL A 257 0.34 -11.56 5.76
N LEU A 258 0.19 -10.67 4.81
CA LEU A 258 1.27 -9.78 4.37
C LEU A 258 1.24 -8.49 5.19
N LEU A 259 2.38 -8.12 5.74
CA LEU A 259 2.59 -6.84 6.37
C LEU A 259 3.29 -5.92 5.35
N VAL A 260 2.56 -4.99 4.76
CA VAL A 260 2.99 -4.17 3.62
C VAL A 260 2.86 -2.68 3.91
N SER A 261 3.59 -1.83 3.23
CA SER A 261 3.44 -0.38 3.38
C SER A 261 2.30 0.21 2.54
N ASP A 262 1.95 -0.43 1.45
CA ASP A 262 0.79 -0.16 0.58
C ASP A 262 0.58 -1.31 -0.41
N PHE A 263 -0.50 -1.24 -1.20
CA PHE A 263 -0.82 -2.22 -2.23
C PHE A 263 -0.42 -1.78 -3.65
N GLY A 264 0.32 -0.68 -3.80
CA GLY A 264 0.60 -0.09 -5.11
C GLY A 264 1.37 -0.96 -6.10
N ARG A 265 2.02 -2.03 -5.62
CA ARG A 265 2.73 -3.02 -6.44
C ARG A 265 2.05 -4.39 -6.47
N LEU A 266 1.00 -4.56 -5.69
CA LEU A 266 0.28 -5.82 -5.61
C LEU A 266 -0.96 -5.80 -6.50
N ARG A 267 -1.23 -6.93 -7.17
CA ARG A 267 -2.50 -7.15 -7.85
C ARG A 267 -3.61 -7.39 -6.82
N ARG A 268 -4.86 -7.21 -7.24
CA ARG A 268 -6.04 -7.41 -6.38
C ARG A 268 -6.16 -8.81 -5.77
N ASP A 269 -5.56 -9.82 -6.41
CA ASP A 269 -5.51 -11.20 -5.91
C ASP A 269 -4.32 -11.49 -4.99
N GLN A 270 -3.37 -10.55 -4.84
CA GLN A 270 -2.16 -10.70 -4.04
C GLN A 270 -2.27 -10.05 -2.66
N GLY A 271 -2.97 -8.91 -2.55
CA GLY A 271 -3.13 -8.19 -1.30
C GLY A 271 -4.54 -7.70 -1.07
N SER A 272 -4.97 -7.61 0.20
CA SER A 272 -6.26 -7.05 0.58
C SER A 272 -6.29 -6.67 2.07
N LEU A 273 -7.03 -5.60 2.41
CA LEU A 273 -7.27 -5.19 3.80
C LEU A 273 -7.97 -6.26 4.66
N VAL A 274 -8.58 -7.27 4.03
CA VAL A 274 -9.25 -8.38 4.74
C VAL A 274 -8.25 -9.21 5.54
N LYS A 275 -7.10 -9.56 4.93
CA LYS A 275 -6.09 -10.41 5.56
C LYS A 275 -4.80 -9.70 5.92
N ASP A 276 -4.45 -8.62 5.20
CA ASP A 276 -3.17 -7.95 5.29
C ASP A 276 -3.22 -6.72 6.22
N VAL A 277 -2.05 -6.25 6.62
CA VAL A 277 -1.90 -5.09 7.50
C VAL A 277 -1.00 -4.06 6.83
N ILE A 278 -1.46 -2.81 6.79
CA ILE A 278 -0.67 -1.68 6.31
C ILE A 278 0.28 -1.22 7.42
N LEU A 279 1.56 -1.14 7.08
CA LEU A 279 2.63 -0.73 7.99
C LEU A 279 3.03 0.73 7.79
N PRO A 280 3.26 1.50 8.84
CA PRO A 280 3.92 2.79 8.70
C PRO A 280 5.39 2.59 8.33
N TYR A 281 5.93 3.46 7.48
CA TYR A 281 7.38 3.57 7.31
C TYR A 281 8.02 4.10 8.59
N SER A 282 9.24 3.65 8.90
CA SER A 282 10.04 4.28 9.95
C SER A 282 10.43 5.70 9.50
N HIS A 283 10.12 6.70 10.32
CA HIS A 283 10.46 8.09 10.03
C HIS A 283 11.98 8.29 9.89
N ARG A 284 12.37 9.25 9.05
CA ARG A 284 13.77 9.54 8.72
C ARG A 284 14.28 10.85 9.33
N VAL A 285 13.37 11.63 9.91
CA VAL A 285 13.64 12.89 10.58
C VAL A 285 13.61 12.72 12.10
N ASN A 286 14.20 13.66 12.83
CA ASN A 286 14.09 13.66 14.28
C ASN A 286 12.66 13.98 14.71
N ILE A 287 12.17 13.30 15.73
CA ILE A 287 10.88 13.58 16.33
C ILE A 287 10.90 15.02 16.89
N TYR A 288 9.90 15.81 16.58
CA TYR A 288 9.73 17.15 17.12
C TYR A 288 9.41 17.09 18.61
N GLN A 289 10.23 17.77 19.41
CA GLN A 289 10.13 17.78 20.87
C GLN A 289 9.46 19.06 21.42
N GLY A 290 9.19 20.04 20.54
CA GLY A 290 8.55 21.30 20.95
C GLY A 290 7.03 21.15 21.15
N ASP A 291 6.43 22.22 21.62
CA ASP A 291 5.00 22.31 21.78
C ASP A 291 4.27 22.60 20.46
N ILE A 292 2.93 22.46 20.48
CA ILE A 292 2.06 22.89 19.39
C ILE A 292 2.16 24.42 19.26
N GLY A 293 2.23 24.93 18.05
CA GLY A 293 2.33 26.36 17.78
C GLY A 293 2.66 26.65 16.32
N VAL A 294 2.42 27.88 15.90
CA VAL A 294 2.70 28.37 14.55
C VAL A 294 3.75 29.49 14.51
N GLU A 295 4.15 30.01 15.67
CA GLU A 295 5.03 31.18 15.81
C GLU A 295 6.42 30.94 15.17
N ASN A 296 6.92 29.73 15.28
CA ASN A 296 8.21 29.31 14.72
C ASN A 296 8.05 28.58 13.38
N ARG A 297 6.84 28.60 12.76
CA ARG A 297 6.53 27.93 11.50
C ARG A 297 6.28 28.95 10.39
N ASN A 298 7.38 29.58 9.94
CA ASN A 298 7.32 30.68 8.97
C ASN A 298 7.01 30.20 7.53
N THR A 299 7.24 28.92 7.21
CA THR A 299 6.96 28.34 5.91
C THR A 299 5.52 27.83 5.91
N LEU A 300 4.71 28.22 4.90
CA LEU A 300 3.37 27.71 4.72
C LEU A 300 3.39 26.22 4.37
N LEU A 301 4.06 25.87 3.29
CA LEU A 301 4.10 24.50 2.75
C LEU A 301 5.54 24.06 2.49
N PHE A 302 5.88 22.86 2.95
CA PHE A 302 7.21 22.28 2.78
C PHE A 302 7.14 20.92 2.07
N PHE A 303 8.08 20.70 1.14
CA PHE A 303 8.41 19.40 0.58
C PHE A 303 9.90 19.27 0.29
N MET A 304 10.47 18.15 0.72
CA MET A 304 11.83 17.77 0.32
C MET A 304 11.88 16.28 0.01
N GLY A 305 12.00 15.96 -1.27
CA GLY A 305 12.00 14.57 -1.75
C GLY A 305 12.40 14.47 -3.21
N ALA A 306 12.51 13.24 -3.74
CA ALA A 306 12.83 13.05 -5.15
C ALA A 306 11.71 13.64 -6.03
N ARG A 307 12.07 14.55 -6.92
CA ARG A 307 11.17 15.18 -7.88
C ARG A 307 10.72 14.20 -8.94
N TYR A 308 11.67 13.45 -9.52
CA TYR A 308 11.41 12.50 -10.59
C TYR A 308 11.23 11.09 -10.02
N ARG A 309 10.17 10.42 -10.43
CA ARG A 309 9.83 9.05 -10.07
C ARG A 309 9.41 8.30 -11.32
N LYS A 310 9.53 6.96 -11.32
CA LYS A 310 9.23 6.15 -12.50
C LYS A 310 7.74 6.17 -12.86
N GLU A 311 6.84 6.05 -11.90
CA GLU A 311 5.39 5.91 -12.13
C GLU A 311 4.58 7.12 -11.65
N GLY A 312 4.62 7.51 -10.40
CA GLY A 312 3.94 8.71 -9.89
C GLY A 312 4.67 10.02 -10.15
N GLY A 313 5.78 10.01 -10.92
CA GLY A 313 6.70 11.12 -11.04
C GLY A 313 6.17 12.36 -11.75
N LYS A 314 5.17 12.21 -12.60
CA LYS A 314 4.54 13.37 -13.27
C LYS A 314 3.86 14.29 -12.27
N VAL A 315 3.18 13.75 -11.26
CA VAL A 315 2.50 14.55 -10.23
C VAL A 315 3.50 15.40 -9.46
N ARG A 316 4.61 14.82 -9.02
CA ARG A 316 5.64 15.56 -8.30
C ARG A 316 6.29 16.62 -9.15
N ASP A 317 6.64 16.32 -10.39
CA ASP A 317 7.26 17.28 -11.30
C ASP A 317 6.33 18.46 -11.58
N LEU A 318 5.04 18.23 -11.81
CA LEU A 318 4.04 19.28 -11.97
C LEU A 318 3.90 20.14 -10.70
N LEU A 319 3.85 19.51 -9.51
CA LEU A 319 3.82 20.23 -8.24
C LEU A 319 5.06 21.12 -8.07
N PHE A 320 6.24 20.65 -8.45
CA PHE A 320 7.46 21.48 -8.44
C PHE A 320 7.35 22.70 -9.36
N GLN A 321 6.70 22.55 -10.53
CA GLN A 321 6.52 23.65 -11.49
C GLN A 321 5.54 24.70 -10.98
N ILE A 322 4.40 24.27 -10.42
CA ILE A 322 3.34 25.20 -9.99
C ILE A 322 3.59 25.84 -8.62
N LEU A 323 4.39 25.19 -7.75
CA LEU A 323 4.66 25.66 -6.39
C LEU A 323 6.04 26.34 -6.25
N GLY A 324 6.91 26.24 -7.26
CA GLY A 324 8.31 26.67 -7.15
C GLY A 324 8.51 28.18 -7.07
N ASN A 325 7.52 28.98 -7.43
CA ASN A 325 7.59 30.45 -7.45
C ASN A 325 6.82 31.12 -6.30
N GLU A 326 6.28 30.35 -5.35
CA GLU A 326 5.54 30.87 -4.20
C GLU A 326 6.50 31.18 -3.05
N ASP A 327 6.48 32.42 -2.54
CA ASP A 327 7.47 32.93 -1.55
C ASP A 327 7.40 32.20 -0.19
N ASP A 328 6.20 31.76 0.21
CA ASP A 328 5.94 31.06 1.48
C ASP A 328 5.98 29.52 1.34
N VAL A 329 6.37 29.01 0.16
CA VAL A 329 6.49 27.58 -0.11
C VAL A 329 7.96 27.17 -0.28
N THR A 330 8.34 26.09 0.36
CA THR A 330 9.64 25.46 0.15
C THR A 330 9.48 24.10 -0.47
N ILE A 331 9.77 23.97 -1.76
CA ILE A 331 9.76 22.70 -2.49
C ILE A 331 11.16 22.44 -3.06
N LYS A 332 11.83 21.34 -2.61
CA LYS A 332 13.23 21.04 -2.95
C LYS A 332 13.41 19.59 -3.36
N HIS A 333 14.27 19.37 -4.37
CA HIS A 333 14.75 18.03 -4.68
C HIS A 333 15.65 17.51 -3.55
N GLY A 334 15.27 16.38 -2.95
CA GLY A 334 16.05 15.75 -1.89
C GLY A 334 16.90 14.60 -2.41
N VAL A 335 18.12 14.49 -1.87
CA VAL A 335 19.04 13.37 -2.12
C VAL A 335 19.22 12.54 -0.86
N GLN A 336 19.69 11.30 -1.00
CA GLN A 336 19.96 10.43 0.16
C GLN A 336 21.32 10.79 0.80
N SER A 337 21.32 11.84 1.63
CA SER A 337 22.50 12.24 2.42
C SER A 337 22.10 12.59 3.86
N ARG A 338 23.11 12.71 4.74
CA ARG A 338 22.89 13.13 6.13
C ARG A 338 22.46 14.60 6.20
N GLU A 339 23.03 15.44 5.36
CA GLU A 339 22.73 16.86 5.23
C GLU A 339 21.29 17.07 4.74
N SER A 340 20.87 16.31 3.72
CA SER A 340 19.51 16.36 3.19
C SER A 340 18.48 15.94 4.26
N ARG A 341 18.78 14.93 5.08
CA ARG A 341 17.90 14.54 6.20
C ARG A 341 17.80 15.62 7.28
N ARG A 342 18.92 16.29 7.63
CA ARG A 342 18.89 17.40 8.58
C ARG A 342 18.08 18.57 8.04
N ALA A 343 18.28 18.93 6.77
CA ALA A 343 17.53 19.98 6.10
C ALA A 343 16.03 19.66 6.05
N ALA A 344 15.66 18.39 5.75
CA ALA A 344 14.27 17.95 5.76
C ALA A 344 13.67 18.04 7.17
N SER A 345 14.40 17.61 8.21
CA SER A 345 13.97 17.71 9.61
C SER A 345 13.71 19.18 10.01
N HIS A 346 14.66 20.07 9.73
CA HIS A 346 14.51 21.49 10.01
C HIS A 346 13.32 22.09 9.26
N GLY A 347 13.21 21.81 7.94
CA GLY A 347 12.14 22.33 7.12
C GLY A 347 10.75 21.88 7.60
N MET A 348 10.59 20.63 7.99
CA MET A 348 9.32 20.13 8.55
C MET A 348 8.98 20.74 9.91
N HIS A 349 10.00 20.94 10.77
CA HIS A 349 9.81 21.56 12.07
C HIS A 349 9.45 23.05 12.00
N SER A 350 9.82 23.73 10.91
CA SER A 350 9.58 25.18 10.70
C SER A 350 8.43 25.46 9.72
N SER A 351 7.65 24.45 9.34
CA SER A 351 6.55 24.61 8.39
C SER A 351 5.18 24.28 9.01
N LYS A 352 4.13 24.96 8.54
CA LYS A 352 2.73 24.71 8.95
C LYS A 352 2.22 23.43 8.32
N PHE A 353 2.42 23.29 7.02
CA PHE A 353 1.95 22.16 6.21
C PHE A 353 3.12 21.43 5.54
N CYS A 354 3.01 20.10 5.43
CA CYS A 354 3.98 19.26 4.76
C CYS A 354 3.32 18.50 3.61
N LEU A 355 3.83 18.69 2.40
CA LEU A 355 3.28 18.09 1.19
C LEU A 355 3.67 16.60 1.10
N ASN A 356 2.69 15.75 0.85
CA ASN A 356 2.85 14.30 0.74
C ASN A 356 2.23 13.77 -0.57
N PRO A 357 2.90 14.00 -1.73
CA PRO A 357 2.44 13.48 -3.01
C PRO A 357 2.84 12.02 -3.17
N ALA A 358 2.02 11.25 -3.88
CA ALA A 358 2.36 9.89 -4.30
C ALA A 358 3.76 9.83 -4.91
N GLY A 359 4.43 8.69 -4.73
CA GLY A 359 5.77 8.41 -5.28
C GLY A 359 5.72 7.38 -6.40
N ASP A 360 6.58 6.36 -6.27
CA ASP A 360 6.51 5.17 -7.12
C ASP A 360 5.32 4.26 -6.73
N THR A 361 4.77 4.50 -5.54
CA THR A 361 3.55 3.90 -4.99
C THR A 361 2.74 4.98 -4.27
N PRO A 362 1.47 4.70 -3.90
CA PRO A 362 0.61 5.68 -3.24
C PRO A 362 1.17 6.25 -1.94
N SER A 363 1.87 5.44 -1.13
CA SER A 363 2.44 5.86 0.16
C SER A 363 3.89 6.33 0.05
N ALA A 364 4.34 7.06 1.06
CA ALA A 364 5.74 7.49 1.15
C ALA A 364 6.15 7.78 2.59
N CYS A 365 7.43 7.58 2.92
CA CYS A 365 8.03 7.86 4.23
C CYS A 365 7.76 9.30 4.73
N ARG A 366 7.64 10.27 3.81
CA ARG A 366 7.43 11.69 4.13
C ARG A 366 6.15 11.96 4.93
N LEU A 367 5.12 11.14 4.77
CA LEU A 367 3.91 11.23 5.56
C LEU A 367 4.21 11.04 7.05
N PHE A 368 4.96 10.00 7.38
CA PHE A 368 5.32 9.67 8.77
C PHE A 368 6.35 10.67 9.33
N ASP A 369 7.26 11.15 8.50
CA ASP A 369 8.15 12.28 8.83
C ASP A 369 7.34 13.54 9.20
N SER A 370 6.26 13.85 8.46
CA SER A 370 5.39 15.00 8.72
C SER A 370 4.65 14.85 10.07
N ILE A 371 4.10 13.67 10.33
CA ILE A 371 3.35 13.37 11.55
C ILE A 371 4.23 13.56 12.79
N VAL A 372 5.42 12.97 12.82
CA VAL A 372 6.34 13.09 13.98
C VAL A 372 6.94 14.49 14.12
N SER A 373 6.84 15.32 13.08
CA SER A 373 7.27 16.72 13.07
C SER A 373 6.15 17.69 13.50
N LEU A 374 4.95 17.23 13.79
CA LEU A 374 3.74 18.05 13.98
C LEU A 374 3.53 19.06 12.83
N CYS A 375 3.96 18.71 11.62
CA CYS A 375 3.72 19.44 10.40
C CYS A 375 2.49 18.84 9.73
N VAL A 376 1.42 19.60 9.56
CA VAL A 376 0.12 19.07 9.08
C VAL A 376 0.31 18.43 7.69
N PRO A 377 0.12 17.12 7.54
CA PRO A 377 0.29 16.47 6.24
C PRO A 377 -0.76 16.92 5.23
N VAL A 378 -0.33 17.28 4.03
CA VAL A 378 -1.20 17.51 2.86
C VAL A 378 -0.99 16.35 1.90
N ILE A 379 -1.95 15.43 1.84
CA ILE A 379 -1.86 14.17 1.11
C ILE A 379 -2.43 14.38 -0.29
N ILE A 380 -1.60 14.14 -1.32
CA ILE A 380 -1.96 14.14 -2.73
C ILE A 380 -1.66 12.75 -3.28
N SER A 381 -2.57 11.83 -3.00
CA SER A 381 -2.49 10.43 -3.39
C SER A 381 -3.88 9.82 -3.29
N ASP A 382 -4.54 9.61 -4.43
CA ASP A 382 -5.96 9.26 -4.51
C ASP A 382 -6.21 7.81 -4.07
N ASP A 383 -5.22 6.92 -4.23
CA ASP A 383 -5.32 5.47 -3.92
C ASP A 383 -4.48 5.07 -2.69
N ILE A 384 -4.27 5.96 -1.73
CA ILE A 384 -3.47 5.66 -0.55
C ILE A 384 -4.27 4.86 0.48
N GLU A 385 -3.70 3.75 0.93
CA GLU A 385 -4.14 3.02 2.12
C GLU A 385 -3.25 3.41 3.30
N LEU A 386 -3.84 3.66 4.45
CA LEU A 386 -3.13 4.21 5.59
C LEU A 386 -3.08 3.20 6.75
N PRO A 387 -1.99 3.17 7.53
CA PRO A 387 -1.91 2.31 8.70
C PRO A 387 -2.87 2.76 9.80
N PHE A 388 -3.46 1.80 10.52
CA PHE A 388 -4.21 2.05 11.76
C PHE A 388 -5.48 2.90 11.59
N GLU A 389 -6.14 2.86 10.43
CA GLU A 389 -7.36 3.64 10.15
C GLU A 389 -8.56 3.26 11.05
N ASP A 390 -8.50 2.11 11.71
CA ASP A 390 -9.50 1.69 12.70
C ASP A 390 -9.38 2.42 14.07
N VAL A 391 -8.22 3.03 14.34
CA VAL A 391 -7.95 3.80 15.56
C VAL A 391 -7.58 5.24 15.30
N ILE A 392 -7.15 5.59 14.09
CA ILE A 392 -6.73 6.94 13.68
C ILE A 392 -7.70 7.49 12.63
N ASP A 393 -8.42 8.55 12.95
CA ASP A 393 -9.15 9.32 11.95
C ASP A 393 -8.21 10.32 11.27
N TYR A 394 -7.69 9.96 10.13
CA TYR A 394 -6.73 10.78 9.37
C TYR A 394 -7.29 12.15 8.95
N ARG A 395 -8.61 12.33 8.87
CA ARG A 395 -9.23 13.64 8.59
C ARG A 395 -8.98 14.67 9.70
N LYS A 396 -8.65 14.20 10.91
CA LYS A 396 -8.29 15.05 12.05
C LYS A 396 -6.82 15.44 12.10
N ILE A 397 -5.96 14.73 11.37
CA ILE A 397 -4.51 14.91 11.41
C ILE A 397 -3.89 15.29 10.06
N ALA A 398 -4.65 15.23 8.97
CA ALA A 398 -4.17 15.47 7.61
C ALA A 398 -5.23 16.14 6.74
N ILE A 399 -4.78 16.74 5.64
CA ILE A 399 -5.61 17.34 4.61
C ILE A 399 -5.47 16.49 3.36
N PHE A 400 -6.59 15.99 2.83
CA PHE A 400 -6.61 15.23 1.58
C PHE A 400 -7.00 16.14 0.43
N VAL A 401 -6.22 16.13 -0.64
CA VAL A 401 -6.50 16.89 -1.86
C VAL A 401 -6.39 15.96 -3.06
N GLU A 402 -7.46 15.85 -3.83
CA GLU A 402 -7.47 15.07 -5.06
C GLU A 402 -6.37 15.56 -6.00
N THR A 403 -5.67 14.63 -6.64
CA THR A 403 -4.50 14.92 -7.48
C THR A 403 -4.83 15.92 -8.59
N THR A 404 -5.97 15.76 -9.26
CA THR A 404 -6.40 16.67 -10.37
C THR A 404 -6.69 18.09 -9.88
N VAL A 405 -7.16 18.21 -8.67
CA VAL A 405 -7.46 19.51 -8.02
C VAL A 405 -6.18 20.17 -7.51
N ALA A 406 -5.29 19.42 -6.90
CA ALA A 406 -4.00 19.91 -6.42
C ALA A 406 -3.11 20.46 -7.53
N LEU A 407 -3.26 19.93 -8.75
CA LEU A 407 -2.50 20.37 -9.93
C LEU A 407 -3.07 21.63 -10.62
N LYS A 408 -4.19 22.18 -10.16
CA LYS A 408 -4.69 23.47 -10.66
C LYS A 408 -3.79 24.61 -10.14
N PRO A 409 -3.24 25.47 -11.02
CA PRO A 409 -2.38 26.57 -10.62
C PRO A 409 -3.03 27.45 -9.53
N GLY A 410 -2.28 27.75 -8.47
CA GLY A 410 -2.72 28.60 -7.36
C GLY A 410 -3.74 27.98 -6.39
N PHE A 411 -4.43 26.89 -6.74
CA PHE A 411 -5.48 26.32 -5.90
C PHE A 411 -4.96 25.86 -4.55
N LEU A 412 -3.93 25.02 -4.54
CA LEU A 412 -3.40 24.42 -3.32
C LEU A 412 -2.93 25.47 -2.32
N VAL A 413 -2.17 26.46 -2.80
CA VAL A 413 -1.62 27.51 -1.95
C VAL A 413 -2.72 28.42 -1.42
N SER A 414 -3.69 28.81 -2.26
CA SER A 414 -4.84 29.63 -1.84
C SER A 414 -5.68 28.92 -0.77
N MET A 415 -5.92 27.61 -0.95
CA MET A 415 -6.63 26.78 0.02
C MET A 415 -5.88 26.73 1.36
N LEU A 416 -4.57 26.49 1.37
CA LEU A 416 -3.79 26.41 2.58
C LEU A 416 -3.66 27.75 3.31
N ARG A 417 -3.56 28.87 2.57
CA ARG A 417 -3.55 30.23 3.15
C ARG A 417 -4.88 30.59 3.82
N ALA A 418 -5.99 30.01 3.37
CA ALA A 418 -7.30 30.23 3.96
C ALA A 418 -7.53 29.48 5.28
N ILE A 419 -6.67 28.52 5.63
CA ILE A 419 -6.80 27.74 6.89
C ILE A 419 -6.35 28.63 8.06
N THR A 420 -7.24 28.80 9.04
CA THR A 420 -6.95 29.64 10.21
C THR A 420 -5.91 29.02 11.15
N THR A 421 -5.26 29.84 11.95
CA THR A 421 -4.29 29.39 12.95
C THR A 421 -4.91 28.40 13.94
N GLU A 422 -6.14 28.66 14.40
CA GLU A 422 -6.87 27.79 15.32
C GLU A 422 -7.03 26.38 14.72
N ARG A 423 -7.37 26.30 13.43
CA ARG A 423 -7.52 25.02 12.74
C ARG A 423 -6.20 24.29 12.60
N ILE A 424 -5.09 24.99 12.38
CA ILE A 424 -3.74 24.38 12.38
C ILE A 424 -3.38 23.81 13.75
N LEU A 425 -3.70 24.55 14.82
CA LEU A 425 -3.44 24.08 16.20
C LEU A 425 -4.29 22.86 16.55
N GLU A 426 -5.54 22.78 16.08
CA GLU A 426 -6.36 21.57 16.22
C GLU A 426 -5.70 20.36 15.57
N TYR A 427 -5.24 20.47 14.31
CA TYR A 427 -4.50 19.41 13.64
C TYR A 427 -3.25 19.02 14.44
N GLN A 428 -2.47 19.98 14.92
CA GLN A 428 -1.24 19.70 15.68
C GLN A 428 -1.53 18.99 17.01
N LYS A 429 -2.63 19.34 17.67
CA LYS A 429 -3.07 18.66 18.89
C LYS A 429 -3.37 17.19 18.63
N GLU A 430 -4.16 16.89 17.61
CA GLU A 430 -4.48 15.52 17.22
C GLU A 430 -3.21 14.76 16.77
N LEU A 431 -2.32 15.41 16.00
CA LEU A 431 -1.03 14.83 15.62
C LEU A 431 -0.17 14.47 16.85
N LYS A 432 -0.16 15.32 17.89
CA LYS A 432 0.59 15.07 19.12
C LYS A 432 0.08 13.82 19.85
N GLU A 433 -1.24 13.60 19.85
CA GLU A 433 -1.87 12.42 20.46
C GLU A 433 -1.51 11.13 19.70
N VAL A 434 -1.50 11.15 18.36
CA VAL A 434 -1.33 9.93 17.55
C VAL A 434 0.12 9.63 17.15
N LYS A 435 1.06 10.58 17.32
CA LYS A 435 2.45 10.40 16.83
C LYS A 435 3.16 9.16 17.39
N HIS A 436 2.78 8.69 18.58
CA HIS A 436 3.37 7.49 19.20
C HIS A 436 3.08 6.20 18.40
N TYR A 437 1.97 6.15 17.62
CA TYR A 437 1.67 5.05 16.72
C TYR A 437 2.67 4.96 15.53
N PHE A 438 3.42 6.02 15.27
CA PHE A 438 4.36 6.11 14.15
C PHE A 438 5.83 6.12 14.61
N ASP A 439 6.08 5.82 15.87
CA ASP A 439 7.41 5.66 16.46
C ASP A 439 7.61 4.20 16.91
N TYR A 440 8.43 3.46 16.17
CA TYR A 440 8.77 2.06 16.47
C TYR A 440 9.45 1.86 17.82
N GLY A 441 9.97 2.93 18.43
CA GLY A 441 10.49 2.93 19.79
C GLY A 441 9.42 3.01 20.87
N SER A 442 8.18 3.30 20.52
CA SER A 442 7.09 3.50 21.50
C SER A 442 5.87 2.64 21.26
N GLY A 443 4.97 3.00 20.34
CA GLY A 443 3.63 2.37 20.22
C GLY A 443 3.41 1.50 18.99
N THR A 444 4.17 1.73 17.92
CA THR A 444 3.93 1.13 16.59
C THR A 444 3.91 -0.40 16.61
N VAL A 445 4.86 -1.03 17.32
CA VAL A 445 4.99 -2.50 17.33
C VAL A 445 3.77 -3.17 17.95
N ASN A 446 3.31 -2.65 19.11
CA ASN A 446 2.12 -3.18 19.78
C ASN A 446 0.87 -3.00 18.93
N GLU A 447 0.76 -1.88 18.22
CA GLU A 447 -0.37 -1.62 17.34
C GLU A 447 -0.38 -2.54 16.12
N ILE A 448 0.78 -2.80 15.50
CA ILE A 448 0.90 -3.79 14.44
C ILE A 448 0.45 -5.17 14.92
N TRP A 449 0.91 -5.62 16.09
CA TRP A 449 0.50 -6.90 16.66
C TRP A 449 -1.00 -6.95 16.98
N ARG A 450 -1.59 -5.85 17.42
CA ARG A 450 -3.04 -5.75 17.62
C ARG A 450 -3.79 -5.95 16.30
N GLN A 451 -3.34 -5.30 15.22
CA GLN A 451 -3.95 -5.46 13.89
C GLN A 451 -3.78 -6.88 13.34
N VAL A 452 -2.62 -7.49 13.51
CA VAL A 452 -2.38 -8.90 13.14
C VAL A 452 -3.32 -9.83 13.93
N ALA A 453 -3.44 -9.62 15.23
CA ALA A 453 -4.34 -10.42 16.08
C ALA A 453 -5.81 -10.32 15.64
N GLN A 454 -6.25 -9.14 15.22
CA GLN A 454 -7.61 -8.92 14.70
C GLN A 454 -7.91 -9.67 13.39
N LYS A 455 -6.89 -10.03 12.60
CA LYS A 455 -7.08 -10.83 11.38
C LYS A 455 -7.33 -12.31 11.67
N LEU A 456 -6.95 -12.81 12.85
CA LEU A 456 -7.02 -14.24 13.18
C LEU A 456 -8.39 -14.89 12.98
N PRO A 457 -9.54 -14.29 13.37
CA PRO A 457 -10.86 -14.91 13.12
C PRO A 457 -11.14 -15.13 11.64
N LEU A 458 -10.78 -14.16 10.78
CA LEU A 458 -10.95 -14.26 9.33
C LEU A 458 -10.00 -15.29 8.72
N ILE A 459 -8.75 -15.35 9.20
CA ILE A 459 -7.78 -16.37 8.78
C ILE A 459 -8.32 -17.76 9.09
N LYS A 460 -8.79 -17.99 10.32
CA LYS A 460 -9.42 -19.28 10.73
C LYS A 460 -10.64 -19.62 9.85
N LEU A 461 -11.45 -18.63 9.52
CA LEU A 461 -12.59 -18.82 8.62
C LEU A 461 -12.16 -19.26 7.23
N MET A 462 -11.15 -18.59 6.64
CA MET A 462 -10.60 -18.95 5.33
C MET A 462 -10.01 -20.36 5.32
N ILE A 463 -9.21 -20.72 6.33
CA ILE A 463 -8.64 -22.07 6.49
C ILE A 463 -9.76 -23.13 6.56
N ASN A 464 -10.78 -22.90 7.39
CA ASN A 464 -11.90 -23.84 7.52
C ASN A 464 -12.74 -23.97 6.25
N ARG A 465 -12.87 -22.86 5.49
CA ARG A 465 -13.55 -22.88 4.19
C ARG A 465 -12.78 -23.74 3.19
N ASP A 466 -11.47 -23.56 3.09
CA ASP A 466 -10.63 -24.33 2.17
C ASP A 466 -10.63 -25.81 2.52
N LYS A 467 -10.50 -26.16 3.80
CA LYS A 467 -10.58 -27.56 4.26
C LYS A 467 -11.93 -28.22 3.92
N ARG A 468 -13.02 -27.48 4.02
CA ARG A 468 -14.34 -27.99 3.62
C ARG A 468 -14.45 -28.20 2.12
N PHE A 469 -13.87 -27.30 1.32
CA PHE A 469 -13.87 -27.40 -0.12
C PHE A 469 -13.06 -28.62 -0.61
N VAL A 470 -11.85 -28.82 -0.07
CA VAL A 470 -11.03 -30.00 -0.37
C VAL A 470 -11.75 -31.28 0.02
N LYS A 471 -12.36 -31.34 1.22
CA LYS A 471 -13.11 -32.50 1.71
C LYS A 471 -14.30 -32.84 0.80
N ARG A 472 -15.05 -31.85 0.31
CA ARG A 472 -16.13 -32.05 -0.66
C ARG A 472 -15.61 -32.70 -1.94
N ASN A 473 -14.53 -32.20 -2.49
CA ASN A 473 -13.96 -32.71 -3.74
C ASN A 473 -13.40 -34.14 -3.63
N LEU A 474 -13.01 -34.58 -2.42
CA LEU A 474 -12.44 -35.90 -2.16
C LEU A 474 -13.50 -36.95 -1.74
N THR A 475 -14.59 -36.53 -1.08
CA THR A 475 -15.53 -37.47 -0.43
C THR A 475 -16.90 -37.51 -1.07
N GLU A 476 -17.24 -36.61 -1.97
CA GLU A 476 -18.48 -36.60 -2.71
C GLU A 476 -18.19 -36.73 -4.22
N PRO A 477 -17.99 -37.97 -4.74
CA PRO A 477 -18.12 -38.14 -6.16
C PRO A 477 -19.62 -37.93 -6.48
N ASP A 478 -19.90 -36.98 -7.36
CA ASP A 478 -21.22 -36.85 -8.02
C ASP A 478 -22.41 -36.24 -7.27
N CYS A 479 -22.25 -35.24 -6.43
CA CYS A 479 -23.36 -34.32 -6.18
C CYS A 479 -23.78 -33.56 -7.47
N SER A 480 -22.91 -33.40 -8.44
CA SER A 480 -23.23 -32.77 -9.73
C SER A 480 -24.29 -33.53 -10.56
N CYS A 481 -24.32 -34.86 -10.47
CA CYS A 481 -25.29 -35.66 -11.21
C CYS A 481 -26.71 -35.61 -10.62
N LEU A 482 -26.85 -35.47 -9.31
CA LEU A 482 -28.15 -35.37 -8.65
C LEU A 482 -28.80 -33.98 -8.81
N CYS A 483 -27.98 -32.92 -8.86
CA CYS A 483 -28.48 -31.55 -9.05
C CYS A 483 -28.87 -31.25 -10.50
N SER A 484 -28.24 -31.89 -11.50
CA SER A 484 -28.54 -31.64 -12.92
C SER A 484 -29.89 -32.19 -13.38
N ASN A 485 -30.44 -33.19 -12.67
CA ASN A 485 -31.67 -33.84 -13.09
C ASN A 485 -32.96 -33.14 -12.65
N GLN A 486 -32.91 -32.16 -11.77
CA GLN A 486 -34.15 -31.51 -11.29
C GLN A 486 -34.34 -30.05 -11.70
N THR A 487 -33.29 -29.31 -12.07
CA THR A 487 -33.46 -27.87 -12.35
C THR A 487 -32.73 -27.32 -13.56
N GLY A 488 -31.86 -28.06 -14.22
CA GLY A 488 -31.14 -27.59 -15.42
C GLY A 488 -30.20 -26.38 -15.19
N ILE A 489 -29.95 -25.99 -13.96
CA ILE A 489 -29.08 -24.83 -13.61
C ILE A 489 -28.00 -25.30 -12.68
N LEU A 490 -26.77 -25.42 -13.20
CA LEU A 490 -25.56 -25.55 -12.42
C LEU A 490 -25.25 -24.18 -11.81
N THR A 491 -25.49 -24.00 -10.52
CA THR A 491 -24.90 -22.91 -9.76
C THR A 491 -23.55 -23.38 -9.26
N SER A 492 -22.50 -23.00 -9.97
CA SER A 492 -21.14 -23.05 -9.44
C SER A 492 -20.98 -21.92 -8.42
N TYR A 493 -20.82 -22.27 -7.18
CA TYR A 493 -20.35 -21.38 -6.13
C TYR A 493 -18.84 -21.51 -5.93
#